data_3fb65b847a1e4beac8861d326470ca13
#
_entry.id   3fb65b847a1e4beac8861d326470ca13
#
_cell.length_a   1.000
_cell.length_b   1.000
_cell.length_c   1.000
_cell.angle_alpha   90.00
_cell.angle_beta   90.00
_cell.angle_gamma   90.00
#
_symmetry.space_group_name_H-M   'P 1'
#
loop_
_entity.id
_entity.type
_entity.pdbx_description
1 polymer ?
#
loop_
_entity_poly.entity_id
_entity_poly.type
_entity_poly.pdbx_seq_one_letter_code
_entity_poly.pdbx_strand_id
1 'polypeptide(L)'
;MTHILEQLKQRKIYNLEQPRFIGMPVYPNHRPHYDYFISRGHAEGYFPDSKGPRSTANGFFIMNDHSGTHMDALCHQALDMTMHGDIKVTNLIETPKGFTKNGAETLQPILARAVMLDVAAYKGVTTLPHRYAITAQDLIDTAKAQHTDIHEGDAIVIRTGYDLLWNNTPEFLQYAGISAEASAWVRTFKPVVFGVDQLSWDIPEELDPISGSTHWAHIYLFVVDGITMIENMKLDELAKDKITEFTLMCYPMKFVGATGSPVVPLAII
;
A
#
# COMPACT_ATOMS: atom_id res chain seq x y z
N MET A 1 26.18 -0.64 18.95
CA MET A 1 25.89 -0.37 17.53
C MET A 1 26.38 -1.49 16.61
N THR A 2 27.59 -1.98 16.75
CA THR A 2 28.16 -3.07 15.93
C THR A 2 27.30 -4.36 15.97
N HIS A 3 26.73 -4.70 17.11
CA HIS A 3 25.93 -5.92 17.29
C HIS A 3 24.60 -5.94 16.49
N ILE A 4 23.89 -4.84 16.40
CA ILE A 4 22.64 -4.73 15.63
C ILE A 4 22.91 -4.88 14.13
N LEU A 5 23.96 -4.22 13.62
CA LEU A 5 24.35 -4.32 12.21
C LEU A 5 24.74 -5.73 11.81
N GLU A 6 25.46 -6.45 12.68
CA GLU A 6 25.82 -7.85 12.42
C GLU A 6 24.60 -8.77 12.41
N GLN A 7 23.63 -8.54 13.29
CA GLN A 7 22.35 -9.27 13.27
C GLN A 7 21.58 -8.99 11.99
N LEU A 8 21.48 -7.73 11.53
CA LEU A 8 20.77 -7.37 10.31
C LEU A 8 21.40 -7.94 9.03
N LYS A 9 22.74 -8.05 8.97
CA LYS A 9 23.44 -8.66 7.83
C LYS A 9 23.10 -10.13 7.60
N GLN A 10 22.67 -10.84 8.62
CA GLN A 10 22.31 -12.26 8.56
C GLN A 10 20.81 -12.47 8.26
N ARG A 11 20.04 -11.39 8.20
CA ARG A 11 18.59 -11.43 7.98
C ARG A 11 18.28 -11.47 6.49
N LYS A 12 17.26 -12.25 6.13
CA LYS A 12 16.68 -12.19 4.79
C LYS A 12 15.76 -10.99 4.70
N ILE A 13 15.89 -10.21 3.62
CA ILE A 13 15.06 -9.03 3.38
C ILE A 13 14.29 -9.29 2.08
N TYR A 14 12.98 -9.09 2.14
CA TYR A 14 12.09 -9.14 1.00
C TYR A 14 11.65 -7.73 0.65
N ASN A 15 11.69 -7.41 -0.65
CA ASN A 15 11.13 -6.17 -1.17
C ASN A 15 9.65 -6.40 -1.49
N LEU A 16 8.78 -5.66 -0.82
CA LEU A 16 7.33 -5.78 -0.97
C LEU A 16 6.74 -4.72 -1.91
N GLU A 17 7.58 -4.09 -2.74
CA GLU A 17 7.16 -3.11 -3.74
C GLU A 17 6.90 -3.76 -5.10
N GLN A 18 5.79 -3.39 -5.73
CA GLN A 18 5.52 -3.70 -7.13
C GLN A 18 6.33 -2.80 -8.06
N PRO A 19 6.95 -3.34 -9.14
CA PRO A 19 7.64 -2.53 -10.12
C PRO A 19 6.68 -1.61 -10.87
N ARG A 20 7.08 -0.35 -11.10
CA ARG A 20 6.29 0.60 -11.90
C ARG A 20 6.68 0.52 -13.36
N PHE A 21 5.70 0.46 -14.25
CA PHE A 21 5.88 0.40 -15.70
C PHE A 21 4.69 1.03 -16.42
N ILE A 22 4.90 1.46 -17.67
CA ILE A 22 3.83 2.04 -18.51
C ILE A 22 2.76 0.96 -18.77
N GLY A 23 1.50 1.26 -18.39
CA GLY A 23 0.38 0.33 -18.50
C GLY A 23 0.13 -0.52 -17.25
N MET A 24 0.89 -0.32 -16.15
CA MET A 24 0.60 -0.97 -14.87
C MET A 24 -0.81 -0.64 -14.36
N PRO A 25 -1.40 -1.49 -13.50
CA PRO A 25 -2.70 -1.22 -12.89
C PRO A 25 -2.68 0.08 -12.07
N VAL A 26 -3.70 0.90 -12.27
CA VAL A 26 -3.97 2.11 -11.47
C VAL A 26 -5.48 2.21 -11.32
N TYR A 27 -5.96 2.68 -10.18
CA TYR A 27 -7.38 2.91 -9.98
C TYR A 27 -7.94 3.81 -11.12
N PRO A 28 -9.06 3.46 -11.77
CA PRO A 28 -9.49 4.10 -13.02
C PRO A 28 -9.63 5.63 -12.96
N ASN A 29 -9.97 6.17 -11.79
CA ASN A 29 -10.13 7.60 -11.56
C ASN A 29 -8.83 8.30 -11.15
N HIS A 30 -7.75 7.56 -10.83
CA HIS A 30 -6.47 8.14 -10.45
C HIS A 30 -5.64 8.45 -11.70
N ARG A 31 -5.61 9.72 -12.07
CA ARG A 31 -4.88 10.22 -13.24
C ARG A 31 -3.91 11.33 -12.85
N PRO A 32 -2.79 11.50 -13.58
CA PRO A 32 -2.33 10.71 -14.73
C PRO A 32 -1.86 9.31 -14.31
N HIS A 33 -1.95 8.35 -15.25
CA HIS A 33 -1.30 7.04 -15.09
C HIS A 33 0.22 7.21 -15.11
N TYR A 34 0.95 6.16 -14.68
CA TYR A 34 2.42 6.18 -14.75
C TYR A 34 2.89 6.27 -16.20
N ASP A 35 3.79 7.20 -16.46
CA ASP A 35 4.52 7.33 -17.71
C ASP A 35 5.97 7.73 -17.44
N TYR A 36 6.88 7.37 -18.36
CA TYR A 36 8.31 7.63 -18.23
C TYR A 36 8.88 8.12 -19.57
N PHE A 37 9.69 9.15 -19.50
CA PHE A 37 10.31 9.78 -20.68
C PHE A 37 11.81 9.95 -20.47
N ILE A 38 12.59 9.53 -21.47
CA ILE A 38 14.01 9.90 -21.54
C ILE A 38 14.09 11.34 -22.02
N SER A 39 14.54 12.25 -21.15
CA SER A 39 14.72 13.67 -21.50
C SER A 39 16.06 13.94 -22.17
N ARG A 40 17.06 13.05 -21.99
CA ARG A 40 18.37 13.09 -22.61
C ARG A 40 18.94 11.68 -22.68
N GLY A 41 19.22 11.21 -23.88
CA GLY A 41 19.85 9.93 -24.13
C GLY A 41 21.38 10.00 -24.16
N HIS A 42 22.02 8.83 -24.22
CA HIS A 42 23.48 8.72 -24.28
C HIS A 42 24.08 9.41 -25.50
N ALA A 43 23.42 9.36 -26.66
CA ALA A 43 23.90 10.03 -27.90
C ALA A 43 24.00 11.53 -27.72
N GLU A 44 23.00 12.15 -27.06
CA GLU A 44 22.97 13.60 -26.75
C GLU A 44 23.92 13.98 -25.62
N GLY A 45 24.32 12.99 -24.79
CA GLY A 45 25.22 13.16 -23.65
C GLY A 45 26.68 12.84 -23.95
N TYR A 46 27.04 12.45 -25.20
CA TYR A 46 28.35 12.00 -25.57
C TYR A 46 29.15 13.13 -26.24
N PHE A 47 30.20 13.59 -25.59
CA PHE A 47 31.08 14.69 -26.03
C PHE A 47 32.54 14.29 -25.85
N PRO A 48 33.08 13.34 -26.68
CA PRO A 48 34.39 12.74 -26.45
C PRO A 48 35.54 13.76 -26.49
N ASP A 49 35.44 14.76 -27.37
CA ASP A 49 36.51 15.75 -27.54
C ASP A 49 36.60 16.73 -26.36
N SER A 50 35.54 16.96 -25.61
CA SER A 50 35.49 17.94 -24.52
C SER A 50 35.36 17.32 -23.13
N LYS A 51 34.81 16.10 -23.01
CA LYS A 51 34.49 15.44 -21.75
C LYS A 51 35.03 14.02 -21.62
N GLY A 52 35.82 13.58 -22.62
CA GLY A 52 36.30 12.20 -22.70
C GLY A 52 35.19 11.19 -23.05
N PRO A 53 35.46 9.89 -22.97
CA PRO A 53 34.60 8.83 -23.49
C PRO A 53 33.33 8.56 -22.65
N ARG A 54 33.01 9.40 -21.66
CA ARG A 54 31.80 9.21 -20.84
C ARG A 54 30.56 9.79 -21.51
N SER A 55 29.44 9.12 -21.31
CA SER A 55 28.11 9.65 -21.65
C SER A 55 27.16 9.54 -20.46
N THR A 56 26.06 10.28 -20.51
CA THR A 56 25.02 10.28 -19.46
C THR A 56 23.64 10.29 -20.08
N ALA A 57 22.71 9.65 -19.41
CA ALA A 57 21.29 9.71 -19.74
C ALA A 57 20.49 10.08 -18.49
N ASN A 58 19.35 10.75 -18.69
CA ASN A 58 18.37 11.00 -17.64
C ASN A 58 16.96 11.04 -18.22
N GLY A 59 15.98 10.93 -17.34
CA GLY A 59 14.57 10.99 -17.70
C GLY A 59 13.74 11.56 -16.57
N PHE A 60 12.46 11.63 -16.78
CA PHE A 60 11.47 11.98 -15.78
C PHE A 60 10.26 11.05 -15.90
N PHE A 61 9.52 10.95 -14.82
CA PHE A 61 8.25 10.23 -14.78
C PHE A 61 7.14 11.14 -14.28
N ILE A 62 5.93 10.82 -14.68
CA ILE A 62 4.70 11.40 -14.15
C ILE A 62 3.81 10.27 -13.69
N MET A 63 3.14 10.42 -12.54
CA MET A 63 2.19 9.44 -12.02
C MET A 63 1.27 10.10 -11.00
N ASN A 64 0.12 9.47 -10.75
CA ASN A 64 -0.70 9.76 -9.58
C ASN A 64 0.01 9.26 -8.32
N ASP A 65 -0.17 9.94 -7.19
CA ASP A 65 0.45 9.60 -5.91
C ASP A 65 -0.06 8.27 -5.30
N HIS A 66 -1.21 7.76 -5.80
CA HIS A 66 -1.75 6.42 -5.52
C HIS A 66 -1.41 5.37 -6.59
N SER A 67 -0.22 5.46 -7.20
CA SER A 67 0.22 4.55 -8.26
C SER A 67 1.27 3.57 -7.78
N GLY A 68 1.06 2.27 -8.04
CA GLY A 68 1.93 1.19 -7.55
C GLY A 68 1.81 1.01 -6.04
N THR A 69 2.81 0.40 -5.41
CA THR A 69 2.82 0.27 -3.94
C THR A 69 2.95 1.65 -3.32
N HIS A 70 1.95 2.02 -2.52
CA HIS A 70 1.84 3.35 -1.94
C HIS A 70 1.19 3.30 -0.54
N MET A 71 1.34 4.39 0.19
CA MET A 71 0.68 4.64 1.47
C MET A 71 -0.20 5.87 1.34
N ASP A 72 -1.43 5.77 1.80
CA ASP A 72 -2.37 6.88 1.83
C ASP A 72 -2.04 7.87 2.93
N ALA A 73 -2.13 9.15 2.62
CA ALA A 73 -2.04 10.23 3.59
C ALA A 73 -3.42 10.61 4.13
N LEU A 74 -3.51 10.96 5.41
CA LEU A 74 -4.78 11.17 6.11
C LEU A 74 -5.67 12.30 5.54
N CYS A 75 -5.20 13.03 4.53
CA CYS A 75 -6.03 13.94 3.74
C CYS A 75 -6.72 13.28 2.54
N HIS A 76 -6.40 11.98 2.25
CA HIS A 76 -6.97 11.29 1.10
C HIS A 76 -8.49 11.07 1.22
N GLN A 77 -8.97 10.80 2.43
CA GLN A 77 -10.38 10.51 2.68
C GLN A 77 -11.00 11.47 3.72
N ALA A 78 -12.28 11.71 3.58
CA ALA A 78 -13.09 12.49 4.53
C ALA A 78 -14.48 11.88 4.65
N LEU A 79 -15.06 11.94 5.84
CA LEU A 79 -16.47 11.65 6.11
C LEU A 79 -17.20 12.98 6.37
N ASP A 80 -18.26 13.25 5.62
CA ASP A 80 -19.00 14.52 5.68
C ASP A 80 -18.05 15.75 5.64
N MET A 81 -17.14 15.75 4.67
CA MET A 81 -16.12 16.80 4.51
C MET A 81 -15.27 17.03 5.77
N THR A 82 -15.04 15.98 6.56
CA THR A 82 -14.21 16.02 7.76
C THR A 82 -13.16 14.90 7.68
N MET A 83 -11.88 15.28 7.64
CA MET A 83 -10.74 14.38 7.69
C MET A 83 -10.39 14.00 9.13
N HIS A 84 -9.49 13.03 9.29
CA HIS A 84 -8.95 12.64 10.59
C HIS A 84 -8.50 13.86 11.42
N GLY A 85 -8.80 13.82 12.73
CA GLY A 85 -8.50 14.91 13.67
C GLY A 85 -9.50 16.06 13.61
N ASP A 86 -10.75 15.80 13.19
CA ASP A 86 -11.85 16.77 13.10
C ASP A 86 -11.57 17.97 12.17
N ILE A 87 -10.71 17.74 11.16
CA ILE A 87 -10.31 18.80 10.23
C ILE A 87 -11.36 18.92 9.12
N LYS A 88 -12.12 20.02 9.12
CA LYS A 88 -13.07 20.33 8.05
C LYS A 88 -12.35 20.68 6.74
N VAL A 89 -12.76 20.03 5.64
CA VAL A 89 -12.27 20.35 4.29
C VAL A 89 -12.86 21.70 3.88
N THR A 90 -12.00 22.64 3.60
CA THR A 90 -12.33 23.99 3.14
C THR A 90 -11.34 24.40 2.05
N ASN A 91 -11.61 25.49 1.32
CA ASN A 91 -10.68 26.04 0.33
C ASN A 91 -9.32 26.49 0.90
N LEU A 92 -9.18 26.59 2.23
CA LEU A 92 -7.91 26.85 2.91
C LEU A 92 -7.16 25.56 3.26
N ILE A 93 -7.85 24.45 3.33
CA ILE A 93 -7.29 23.12 3.63
C ILE A 93 -6.98 22.38 2.31
N GLU A 94 -7.94 22.26 1.41
CA GLU A 94 -7.78 21.71 0.08
C GLU A 94 -7.56 22.86 -0.91
N THR A 95 -6.36 22.91 -1.49
CA THR A 95 -5.96 23.98 -2.42
C THR A 95 -5.51 23.39 -3.75
N PRO A 96 -5.47 24.16 -4.84
CA PRO A 96 -4.93 23.69 -6.12
C PRO A 96 -3.46 23.24 -6.07
N LYS A 97 -2.75 23.49 -4.97
CA LYS A 97 -1.35 23.09 -4.75
C LYS A 97 -1.20 21.94 -3.74
N GLY A 98 -2.31 21.35 -3.33
CA GLY A 98 -2.34 20.27 -2.34
C GLY A 98 -2.99 20.67 -1.01
N PHE A 99 -3.03 19.71 -0.10
CA PHE A 99 -3.60 19.88 1.24
C PHE A 99 -2.64 20.61 2.17
N THR A 100 -3.17 21.46 3.05
CA THR A 100 -2.38 22.16 4.06
C THR A 100 -2.34 21.42 5.41
N LYS A 101 -3.06 20.30 5.51
CA LYS A 101 -3.14 19.42 6.69
C LYS A 101 -3.20 17.97 6.24
N ASN A 102 -2.65 17.08 7.05
CA ASN A 102 -2.70 15.63 6.85
C ASN A 102 -2.09 15.12 5.53
N GLY A 103 -1.26 15.92 4.85
CA GLY A 103 -0.60 15.51 3.61
C GLY A 103 0.50 14.46 3.85
N ALA A 104 1.05 13.91 2.78
CA ALA A 104 2.03 12.83 2.81
C ALA A 104 3.32 13.18 3.60
N GLU A 105 3.63 14.46 3.75
CA GLU A 105 4.74 14.91 4.60
C GLU A 105 4.53 14.60 6.09
N THR A 106 3.28 14.37 6.52
CA THR A 106 2.95 14.05 7.92
C THR A 106 3.03 12.56 8.23
N LEU A 107 3.04 11.70 7.22
CA LEU A 107 3.17 10.25 7.38
C LEU A 107 4.44 9.90 8.15
N GLN A 108 4.32 8.98 9.10
CA GLN A 108 5.46 8.55 9.91
C GLN A 108 6.09 7.28 9.32
N PRO A 109 7.40 7.11 9.48
CA PRO A 109 8.06 5.85 9.19
C PRO A 109 7.46 4.71 10.02
N ILE A 110 7.34 3.53 9.43
CA ILE A 110 6.86 2.33 10.11
C ILE A 110 8.03 1.39 10.34
N LEU A 111 8.17 0.93 11.57
CA LEU A 111 9.04 -0.15 11.98
C LEU A 111 8.28 -0.93 13.05
N ALA A 112 7.65 -2.04 12.67
CA ALA A 112 6.76 -2.78 13.55
C ALA A 112 6.81 -4.29 13.26
N ARG A 113 6.40 -5.10 14.24
CA ARG A 113 6.04 -6.49 13.96
C ARG A 113 4.85 -6.49 13.01
N ALA A 114 4.91 -7.37 12.00
CA ALA A 114 3.85 -7.54 11.02
C ALA A 114 3.39 -8.99 10.98
N VAL A 115 2.10 -9.18 10.75
CA VAL A 115 1.51 -10.46 10.45
C VAL A 115 0.89 -10.42 9.05
N MET A 116 1.15 -11.47 8.25
CA MET A 116 0.50 -11.66 6.96
C MET A 116 -0.53 -12.79 7.07
N LEU A 117 -1.79 -12.46 6.80
CA LEU A 117 -2.87 -13.43 6.66
C LEU A 117 -3.00 -13.82 5.19
N ASP A 118 -2.47 -14.99 4.82
CA ASP A 118 -2.54 -15.50 3.44
C ASP A 118 -3.86 -16.22 3.19
N VAL A 119 -4.90 -15.42 2.91
CA VAL A 119 -6.25 -15.94 2.66
C VAL A 119 -6.31 -16.79 1.40
N ALA A 120 -5.54 -16.44 0.37
CA ALA A 120 -5.48 -17.24 -0.86
C ALA A 120 -4.95 -18.65 -0.59
N ALA A 121 -3.84 -18.78 0.15
CA ALA A 121 -3.29 -20.09 0.52
C ALA A 121 -4.25 -20.87 1.45
N TYR A 122 -4.89 -20.21 2.41
CA TYR A 122 -5.89 -20.84 3.27
C TYR A 122 -7.07 -21.42 2.47
N LYS A 123 -7.54 -20.70 1.45
CA LYS A 123 -8.59 -21.17 0.52
C LYS A 123 -8.09 -22.20 -0.50
N GLY A 124 -6.80 -22.53 -0.53
CA GLY A 124 -6.22 -23.49 -1.47
C GLY A 124 -6.14 -22.98 -2.92
N VAL A 125 -6.09 -21.68 -3.11
CA VAL A 125 -6.01 -21.02 -4.42
C VAL A 125 -4.77 -20.13 -4.52
N THR A 126 -4.31 -19.86 -5.73
CA THR A 126 -3.18 -18.92 -5.96
C THR A 126 -3.64 -17.47 -5.86
N THR A 127 -4.84 -17.19 -6.32
CA THR A 127 -5.50 -15.88 -6.31
C THR A 127 -6.97 -16.08 -5.95
N LEU A 128 -7.50 -15.25 -5.08
CA LEU A 128 -8.91 -15.29 -4.73
C LEU A 128 -9.80 -14.99 -5.97
N PRO A 129 -11.02 -15.54 -6.04
CA PRO A 129 -11.94 -15.23 -7.12
C PRO A 129 -12.21 -13.72 -7.24
N HIS A 130 -12.55 -13.28 -8.45
CA HIS A 130 -12.95 -11.89 -8.71
C HIS A 130 -14.09 -11.48 -7.77
N ARG A 131 -13.98 -10.30 -7.20
CA ARG A 131 -14.98 -9.73 -6.28
C ARG A 131 -15.27 -10.59 -5.06
N TYR A 132 -14.36 -11.48 -4.67
CA TYR A 132 -14.52 -12.28 -3.46
C TYR A 132 -14.56 -11.37 -2.23
N ALA A 133 -15.61 -11.52 -1.42
CA ALA A 133 -15.75 -10.81 -0.15
C ALA A 133 -15.07 -11.61 0.97
N ILE A 134 -13.92 -11.12 1.44
CA ILE A 134 -13.19 -11.72 2.57
C ILE A 134 -13.95 -11.40 3.85
N THR A 135 -14.39 -12.44 4.56
CA THR A 135 -15.15 -12.32 5.80
C THR A 135 -14.24 -12.29 7.04
N ALA A 136 -14.77 -11.83 8.17
CA ALA A 136 -14.06 -11.93 9.45
C ALA A 136 -13.69 -13.39 9.78
N GLN A 137 -14.59 -14.33 9.45
CA GLN A 137 -14.33 -15.76 9.67
C GLN A 137 -13.17 -16.27 8.80
N ASP A 138 -13.03 -15.80 7.55
CA ASP A 138 -11.89 -16.14 6.70
C ASP A 138 -10.56 -15.72 7.35
N LEU A 139 -10.51 -14.50 7.92
CA LEU A 139 -9.31 -13.98 8.58
C LEU A 139 -8.99 -14.77 9.87
N ILE A 140 -10.00 -15.03 10.68
CA ILE A 140 -9.87 -15.82 11.92
C ILE A 140 -9.35 -17.23 11.61
N ASP A 141 -9.93 -17.90 10.64
CA ASP A 141 -9.54 -19.26 10.28
C ASP A 141 -8.16 -19.30 9.59
N THR A 142 -7.83 -18.27 8.81
CA THR A 142 -6.48 -18.10 8.24
C THR A 142 -5.44 -17.98 9.35
N ALA A 143 -5.65 -17.09 10.33
CA ALA A 143 -4.74 -16.90 11.45
C ALA A 143 -4.53 -18.21 12.23
N LYS A 144 -5.61 -18.95 12.50
CA LYS A 144 -5.54 -20.27 13.16
C LYS A 144 -4.75 -21.29 12.34
N ALA A 145 -5.03 -21.39 11.03
CA ALA A 145 -4.36 -22.33 10.14
C ALA A 145 -2.85 -22.04 10.01
N GLN A 146 -2.47 -20.76 10.08
CA GLN A 146 -1.09 -20.31 10.06
C GLN A 146 -0.39 -20.40 11.42
N HIS A 147 -1.12 -20.69 12.50
CA HIS A 147 -0.63 -20.61 13.89
C HIS A 147 -0.03 -19.24 14.22
N THR A 148 -0.65 -18.18 13.71
CA THR A 148 -0.20 -16.79 13.86
C THR A 148 -1.08 -16.08 14.89
N ASP A 149 -0.45 -15.54 15.93
CA ASP A 149 -1.09 -14.70 16.94
C ASP A 149 -0.97 -13.22 16.52
N ILE A 150 -2.09 -12.51 16.52
CA ILE A 150 -2.15 -11.08 16.21
C ILE A 150 -2.21 -10.32 17.53
N HIS A 151 -1.32 -9.33 17.69
CA HIS A 151 -1.27 -8.49 18.87
C HIS A 151 -1.75 -7.06 18.57
N GLU A 152 -2.18 -6.35 19.61
CA GLU A 152 -2.49 -4.93 19.50
C GLU A 152 -1.25 -4.15 19.02
N GLY A 153 -1.41 -3.33 17.98
CA GLY A 153 -0.34 -2.53 17.40
C GLY A 153 0.54 -3.25 16.35
N ASP A 154 0.23 -4.50 16.00
CA ASP A 154 0.88 -5.14 14.85
C ASP A 154 0.54 -4.42 13.54
N ALA A 155 1.42 -4.50 12.56
CA ALA A 155 1.05 -4.27 11.17
C ALA A 155 0.29 -5.50 10.66
N ILE A 156 -0.91 -5.31 10.09
CA ILE A 156 -1.73 -6.42 9.58
C ILE A 156 -1.78 -6.36 8.06
N VAL A 157 -1.25 -7.39 7.40
CA VAL A 157 -1.19 -7.49 5.94
C VAL A 157 -2.04 -8.67 5.47
N ILE A 158 -2.93 -8.45 4.51
CA ILE A 158 -3.77 -9.50 3.93
C ILE A 158 -3.28 -9.81 2.53
N ARG A 159 -3.01 -11.09 2.26
CA ARG A 159 -2.66 -11.58 0.94
C ARG A 159 -3.85 -12.24 0.28
N THR A 160 -4.19 -11.74 -0.91
CA THR A 160 -5.27 -12.21 -1.78
C THR A 160 -4.75 -12.96 -3.00
N GLY A 161 -3.45 -12.83 -3.32
CA GLY A 161 -2.78 -13.36 -4.51
C GLY A 161 -2.93 -12.48 -5.75
N TYR A 162 -3.53 -11.29 -5.62
CA TYR A 162 -3.67 -10.36 -6.75
C TYR A 162 -2.33 -9.74 -7.17
N ASP A 163 -1.33 -9.72 -6.30
CA ASP A 163 0.04 -9.34 -6.64
C ASP A 163 0.62 -10.12 -7.84
N LEU A 164 0.19 -11.37 -8.02
CA LEU A 164 0.56 -12.20 -9.18
C LEU A 164 -0.04 -11.71 -10.51
N LEU A 165 -1.08 -10.89 -10.45
CA LEU A 165 -1.76 -10.32 -11.61
C LEU A 165 -1.28 -8.92 -11.97
N TRP A 166 -0.20 -8.42 -11.34
CA TRP A 166 0.31 -7.06 -11.53
C TRP A 166 0.59 -6.70 -13.00
N ASN A 167 0.97 -7.67 -13.82
CA ASN A 167 1.20 -7.49 -15.26
C ASN A 167 -0.06 -7.71 -16.11
N ASN A 168 -1.22 -7.95 -15.50
CA ASN A 168 -2.49 -8.16 -16.18
C ASN A 168 -3.55 -7.19 -15.64
N THR A 169 -3.49 -5.95 -16.10
CA THR A 169 -4.35 -4.86 -15.62
C THR A 169 -5.85 -5.19 -15.61
N PRO A 170 -6.47 -5.78 -16.65
CA PRO A 170 -7.89 -6.11 -16.62
C PRO A 170 -8.28 -7.06 -15.49
N GLU A 171 -7.48 -8.10 -15.24
CA GLU A 171 -7.71 -9.08 -14.18
C GLU A 171 -7.43 -8.47 -12.78
N PHE A 172 -6.34 -7.71 -12.66
CA PHE A 172 -5.98 -7.04 -11.41
C PHE A 172 -7.10 -6.10 -10.92
N LEU A 173 -7.77 -5.39 -11.82
CA LEU A 173 -8.88 -4.50 -11.50
C LEU A 173 -10.17 -5.21 -11.04
N GLN A 174 -10.24 -6.54 -11.15
CA GLN A 174 -11.36 -7.36 -10.63
C GLN A 174 -11.10 -7.85 -9.20
N TYR A 175 -10.24 -7.18 -8.46
CA TYR A 175 -9.74 -7.60 -7.15
C TYR A 175 -10.85 -8.06 -6.17
N ALA A 176 -10.46 -8.87 -5.21
CA ALA A 176 -11.24 -9.21 -4.04
C ALA A 176 -11.41 -7.97 -3.14
N GLY A 177 -12.06 -8.11 -1.99
CA GLY A 177 -12.15 -7.01 -1.04
C GLY A 177 -12.36 -7.52 0.37
N ILE A 178 -11.92 -6.75 1.36
CA ILE A 178 -12.13 -7.06 2.77
C ILE A 178 -13.47 -6.47 3.19
N SER A 179 -14.38 -7.30 3.69
CA SER A 179 -15.73 -6.86 4.11
C SER A 179 -15.67 -5.90 5.30
N ALA A 180 -16.77 -5.16 5.50
CA ALA A 180 -16.93 -4.28 6.65
C ALA A 180 -16.74 -5.03 7.99
N GLU A 181 -17.32 -6.24 8.12
CA GLU A 181 -17.16 -7.05 9.34
C GLU A 181 -15.72 -7.53 9.53
N ALA A 182 -15.02 -7.91 8.45
CA ALA A 182 -13.62 -8.31 8.50
C ALA A 182 -12.73 -7.13 8.88
N SER A 183 -12.99 -5.95 8.33
CA SER A 183 -12.30 -4.70 8.66
C SER A 183 -12.57 -4.29 10.12
N ALA A 184 -13.79 -4.48 10.62
CA ALA A 184 -14.14 -4.26 12.02
C ALA A 184 -13.38 -5.21 12.96
N TRP A 185 -13.19 -6.47 12.56
CA TRP A 185 -12.37 -7.41 13.31
C TRP A 185 -10.90 -6.98 13.33
N VAL A 186 -10.31 -6.59 12.18
CA VAL A 186 -8.95 -6.05 12.11
C VAL A 186 -8.79 -4.82 13.03
N ARG A 187 -9.77 -3.91 13.03
CA ARG A 187 -9.80 -2.72 13.89
C ARG A 187 -9.64 -3.02 15.39
N THR A 188 -10.12 -4.19 15.86
CA THR A 188 -10.00 -4.57 17.27
C THR A 188 -8.56 -4.69 17.75
N PHE A 189 -7.61 -4.96 16.85
CA PHE A 189 -6.17 -5.04 17.14
C PHE A 189 -5.47 -3.68 17.10
N LYS A 190 -6.16 -2.60 16.73
CA LYS A 190 -5.59 -1.24 16.59
C LYS A 190 -4.25 -1.28 15.82
N PRO A 191 -4.22 -1.79 14.60
CA PRO A 191 -2.98 -1.98 13.88
C PRO A 191 -2.25 -0.65 13.70
N VAL A 192 -0.90 -0.67 13.70
CA VAL A 192 -0.11 0.53 13.40
C VAL A 192 -0.24 0.92 11.93
N VAL A 193 -0.48 -0.06 11.07
CA VAL A 193 -0.77 0.07 9.64
C VAL A 193 -1.47 -1.20 9.18
N PHE A 194 -2.31 -1.10 8.18
CA PHE A 194 -2.87 -2.25 7.50
C PHE A 194 -2.51 -2.22 6.01
N GLY A 195 -2.43 -3.38 5.37
CA GLY A 195 -1.98 -3.43 3.98
C GLY A 195 -2.50 -4.64 3.21
N VAL A 196 -2.46 -4.53 1.88
CA VAL A 196 -3.02 -5.52 0.97
C VAL A 196 -2.24 -5.59 -0.36
N ASP A 197 -2.27 -6.74 -1.01
CA ASP A 197 -1.59 -7.02 -2.29
C ASP A 197 -2.43 -6.71 -3.53
N GLN A 198 -3.48 -5.94 -3.37
CA GLN A 198 -4.43 -5.58 -4.43
C GLN A 198 -4.67 -4.08 -4.48
N LEU A 199 -5.54 -3.66 -5.42
CA LEU A 199 -5.76 -2.26 -5.78
C LEU A 199 -6.29 -1.41 -4.64
N SER A 200 -7.17 -1.96 -3.80
CA SER A 200 -7.72 -1.32 -2.61
C SER A 200 -8.07 -2.36 -1.56
N TRP A 201 -8.18 -1.93 -0.30
CA TRP A 201 -8.59 -2.79 0.81
C TRP A 201 -10.07 -3.16 0.73
N ASP A 202 -10.94 -2.16 0.62
CA ASP A 202 -12.39 -2.35 0.74
C ASP A 202 -13.01 -3.06 -0.47
N ILE A 203 -14.17 -3.68 -0.25
CA ILE A 203 -14.99 -4.20 -1.35
C ILE A 203 -15.52 -3.00 -2.13
N PRO A 204 -15.30 -2.97 -3.46
CA PRO A 204 -15.88 -1.91 -4.29
C PRO A 204 -17.40 -1.88 -4.18
N GLU A 205 -17.97 -0.69 -3.99
CA GLU A 205 -19.41 -0.44 -4.01
C GLU A 205 -20.21 -1.04 -2.83
N GLU A 206 -19.56 -1.69 -1.83
CA GLU A 206 -20.24 -2.11 -0.61
C GLU A 206 -20.62 -0.87 0.22
N LEU A 207 -21.91 -0.74 0.51
CA LEU A 207 -22.43 0.34 1.35
C LEU A 207 -22.47 -0.09 2.82
N ASP A 208 -21.85 0.69 3.68
CA ASP A 208 -22.03 0.55 5.13
C ASP A 208 -23.45 1.02 5.52
N PRO A 209 -24.28 0.17 6.14
CA PRO A 209 -25.64 0.51 6.50
C PRO A 209 -25.74 1.60 7.58
N ILE A 210 -24.67 1.88 8.29
CA ILE A 210 -24.66 2.88 9.39
C ILE A 210 -24.28 4.25 8.84
N SER A 211 -23.15 4.37 8.16
CA SER A 211 -22.70 5.65 7.62
C SER A 211 -23.30 5.99 6.26
N GLY A 212 -23.83 4.99 5.54
CA GLY A 212 -24.26 5.13 4.15
C GLY A 212 -23.12 5.34 3.15
N SER A 213 -21.88 5.19 3.60
CA SER A 213 -20.67 5.37 2.80
C SER A 213 -20.17 4.05 2.23
N THR A 214 -19.50 4.09 1.09
CA THR A 214 -18.64 3.01 0.63
C THR A 214 -17.30 3.06 1.36
N HIS A 215 -16.47 2.01 1.23
CA HIS A 215 -15.11 1.97 1.77
C HIS A 215 -15.06 2.05 3.30
N TRP A 216 -15.62 1.04 3.96
CA TRP A 216 -15.72 0.97 5.41
C TRP A 216 -14.38 1.17 6.14
N ALA A 217 -13.31 0.53 5.69
CA ALA A 217 -12.00 0.65 6.33
C ALA A 217 -11.40 2.05 6.12
N HIS A 218 -11.56 2.64 4.95
CA HIS A 218 -11.15 4.03 4.71
C HIS A 218 -11.89 5.02 5.63
N ILE A 219 -13.11 4.72 6.04
CA ILE A 219 -13.84 5.58 6.98
C ILE A 219 -13.42 5.29 8.41
N TYR A 220 -13.51 4.03 8.88
CA TYR A 220 -13.38 3.76 10.31
C TYR A 220 -11.95 3.54 10.79
N LEU A 221 -11.08 2.85 10.02
CA LEU A 221 -9.68 2.75 10.40
C LEU A 221 -8.91 4.02 10.03
N PHE A 222 -9.16 4.57 8.85
CA PHE A 222 -8.36 5.66 8.32
C PHE A 222 -8.85 7.04 8.79
N VAL A 223 -10.11 7.45 8.48
CA VAL A 223 -10.61 8.79 8.88
C VAL A 223 -10.87 8.86 10.38
N VAL A 224 -11.53 7.86 10.97
CA VAL A 224 -11.88 7.91 12.40
C VAL A 224 -10.67 7.64 13.28
N ASP A 225 -9.98 6.51 13.07
CA ASP A 225 -8.89 6.08 13.95
C ASP A 225 -7.51 6.64 13.54
N GLY A 226 -7.34 7.16 12.33
CA GLY A 226 -6.08 7.72 11.84
C GLY A 226 -5.02 6.67 11.51
N ILE A 227 -5.45 5.43 11.25
CA ILE A 227 -4.57 4.33 10.89
C ILE A 227 -4.36 4.34 9.37
N THR A 228 -3.11 4.46 8.91
CA THR A 228 -2.77 4.51 7.49
C THR A 228 -2.76 3.10 6.86
N MET A 229 -2.85 3.04 5.53
CA MET A 229 -2.82 1.79 4.79
C MET A 229 -1.73 1.76 3.73
N ILE A 230 -1.33 0.53 3.34
CA ILE A 230 -0.43 0.28 2.22
C ILE A 230 -1.15 -0.59 1.21
N GLU A 231 -1.29 -0.12 -0.02
CA GLU A 231 -1.94 -0.82 -1.11
C GLU A 231 -0.95 -1.30 -2.17
N ASN A 232 -1.36 -2.27 -2.99
CA ASN A 232 -0.56 -2.86 -4.05
C ASN A 232 0.78 -3.44 -3.57
N MET A 233 0.80 -4.12 -2.42
CA MET A 233 1.99 -4.79 -1.92
C MET A 233 2.34 -6.02 -2.77
N LYS A 234 3.63 -6.37 -2.83
CA LYS A 234 4.13 -7.60 -3.46
C LYS A 234 4.41 -8.64 -2.37
N LEU A 235 3.55 -9.64 -2.23
CA LEU A 235 3.58 -10.60 -1.13
C LEU A 235 3.90 -12.04 -1.57
N ASP A 236 4.04 -12.29 -2.86
CA ASP A 236 4.25 -13.61 -3.47
C ASP A 236 5.49 -14.35 -2.93
N GLU A 237 6.59 -13.62 -2.71
CA GLU A 237 7.82 -14.23 -2.19
C GLU A 237 7.70 -14.63 -0.72
N LEU A 238 7.00 -13.83 0.10
CA LEU A 238 6.69 -14.21 1.50
C LEU A 238 5.80 -15.45 1.54
N ALA A 239 4.76 -15.48 0.70
CA ALA A 239 3.85 -16.61 0.60
C ALA A 239 4.56 -17.90 0.14
N LYS A 240 5.43 -17.80 -0.87
CA LYS A 240 6.24 -18.92 -1.35
C LYS A 240 7.12 -19.51 -0.25
N ASP A 241 7.72 -18.67 0.57
CA ASP A 241 8.58 -19.07 1.68
C ASP A 241 7.80 -19.33 2.97
N LYS A 242 6.46 -19.22 2.94
CA LYS A 242 5.53 -19.44 4.06
C LYS A 242 5.85 -18.55 5.28
N ILE A 243 6.26 -17.32 5.01
CA ILE A 243 6.53 -16.33 6.05
C ILE A 243 5.22 -15.60 6.38
N THR A 244 4.76 -15.76 7.62
CA THR A 244 3.53 -15.13 8.12
C THR A 244 3.80 -14.03 9.15
N GLU A 245 5.01 -14.01 9.72
CA GLU A 245 5.44 -13.01 10.69
C GLU A 245 6.79 -12.43 10.29
N PHE A 246 6.93 -11.11 10.36
CA PHE A 246 8.15 -10.41 9.99
C PHE A 246 8.22 -9.02 10.64
N THR A 247 9.37 -8.37 10.55
CA THR A 247 9.46 -6.95 10.84
C THR A 247 9.18 -6.16 9.56
N LEU A 248 8.10 -5.37 9.57
CA LEU A 248 7.80 -4.43 8.49
C LEU A 248 8.60 -3.14 8.70
N MET A 249 9.36 -2.75 7.68
CA MET A 249 9.99 -1.44 7.59
C MET A 249 9.45 -0.72 6.35
N CYS A 250 8.89 0.47 6.54
CA CYS A 250 8.31 1.25 5.46
C CYS A 250 8.50 2.75 5.69
N TYR A 251 9.01 3.45 4.67
CA TYR A 251 9.30 4.89 4.73
C TYR A 251 8.57 5.62 3.60
N PRO A 252 7.54 6.42 3.91
CA PRO A 252 6.89 7.27 2.91
C PRO A 252 7.78 8.45 2.51
N MET A 253 7.69 8.86 1.25
CA MET A 253 8.34 10.07 0.76
C MET A 253 7.56 11.31 1.23
N LYS A 254 8.28 12.40 1.54
CA LYS A 254 7.69 13.62 2.09
C LYS A 254 7.23 14.58 0.98
N PHE A 255 6.11 14.28 0.33
CA PHE A 255 5.47 15.17 -0.62
C PHE A 255 4.48 16.10 0.10
N VAL A 256 4.82 17.39 0.20
CA VAL A 256 4.00 18.37 0.94
C VAL A 256 2.64 18.53 0.27
N GLY A 257 1.60 18.24 1.04
CA GLY A 257 0.20 18.38 0.62
C GLY A 257 -0.30 17.30 -0.35
N ALA A 258 0.49 16.26 -0.63
CA ALA A 258 0.03 15.13 -1.44
C ALA A 258 -0.91 14.21 -0.65
N THR A 259 -1.80 13.51 -1.39
CA THR A 259 -2.81 12.61 -0.80
C THR A 259 -2.30 11.20 -0.56
N GLY A 260 -1.17 10.86 -1.14
CA GLY A 260 -0.50 9.58 -0.98
C GLY A 260 1.00 9.68 -1.20
N SER A 261 1.70 8.62 -0.92
CA SER A 261 3.14 8.52 -1.15
C SER A 261 3.52 7.15 -1.67
N PRO A 262 4.25 7.05 -2.78
CA PRO A 262 4.96 5.83 -3.12
C PRO A 262 5.82 5.37 -1.95
N VAL A 263 5.83 4.06 -1.70
CA VAL A 263 6.64 3.46 -0.63
C VAL A 263 7.34 2.19 -1.13
N VAL A 264 8.43 1.86 -0.45
CA VAL A 264 9.16 0.59 -0.62
C VAL A 264 9.10 -0.15 0.72
N PRO A 265 8.03 -0.93 0.98
CA PRO A 265 7.95 -1.70 2.19
C PRO A 265 8.94 -2.88 2.13
N LEU A 266 9.59 -3.16 3.24
CA LEU A 266 10.53 -4.28 3.39
C LEU A 266 10.05 -5.20 4.51
N ALA A 267 10.12 -6.51 4.26
CA ALA A 267 9.99 -7.50 5.33
C ALA A 267 11.37 -8.04 5.71
N ILE A 268 11.68 -8.00 7.00
CA ILE A 268 12.96 -8.45 7.57
C ILE A 268 12.66 -9.64 8.48
N ILE A 269 13.35 -10.79 8.20
CA ILE A 269 13.17 -12.08 8.91
C ILE A 269 14.39 -12.41 9.76
#